data_b38ee41b40f0cfa37854c2393cc959b3
#
_entry.id   b38ee41b40f0cfa37854c2393cc959b3
#
_cell.length_a   1.000
_cell.length_b   1.000
_cell.length_c   1.000
_cell.angle_alpha   90.00
_cell.angle_beta   90.00
_cell.angle_gamma   90.00
#
_symmetry.space_group_name_H-M   'P 1'
#
loop_
_entity.id
_entity.type
_entity.pdbx_description
1 polymer ?
#
loop_
_entity_poly.entity_id
_entity_poly.type
_entity_poly.pdbx_seq_one_letter_code
_entity_poly.pdbx_strand_id
1 'polypeptide(L)'
;VNAGKRHMQYSLKEAPLTYYCFSATNAVFSAVGAPDAVSDAGFVVVKKEKTKEIYRLIEKCKAELDSLKPGRLEAATSYFRLLLIELFRAGGPVEREQTPALPQKIKTYLEAHCNEDISLSDLSRMFYVNKSTLLHSFRQSFGTSPIRYLNNYRIEMSKKLLSNGQSVTAAAIASGFSNPVYFTELFHKRTGLTPSAFKKISCVKKN
;
A
#
# COMPACT_ATOMS: atom_id res chain seq x y z
N VAL A 1 13.08 -2.29 -9.68
CA VAL A 1 11.66 -1.97 -9.48
C VAL A 1 10.83 -3.10 -10.07
N ASN A 2 9.85 -3.60 -9.35
CA ASN A 2 8.99 -4.70 -9.80
C ASN A 2 8.13 -4.30 -11.00
N ALA A 3 7.82 -5.25 -11.86
CA ALA A 3 6.96 -5.04 -13.00
C ALA A 3 5.61 -4.42 -12.58
N GLY A 4 5.15 -3.40 -13.31
CA GLY A 4 3.91 -2.70 -13.03
C GLY A 4 3.94 -1.67 -11.90
N LYS A 5 5.06 -1.50 -11.19
CA LYS A 5 5.22 -0.42 -10.20
C LYS A 5 5.66 0.87 -10.89
N ARG A 6 4.87 1.93 -10.70
CA ARG A 6 5.30 3.28 -11.12
C ARG A 6 6.38 3.79 -10.19
N HIS A 7 7.40 4.38 -10.76
CA HIS A 7 8.46 5.04 -10.01
C HIS A 7 8.75 6.39 -10.66
N MET A 8 9.18 7.34 -9.86
CA MET A 8 9.66 8.63 -10.32
C MET A 8 11.12 8.79 -9.96
N GLN A 9 11.88 9.38 -10.88
CA GLN A 9 13.29 9.69 -10.70
C GLN A 9 13.45 11.20 -10.79
N TYR A 10 14.15 11.78 -9.82
CA TYR A 10 14.46 13.20 -9.79
C TYR A 10 15.97 13.36 -9.90
N SER A 11 16.40 14.27 -10.76
CA SER A 11 17.78 14.69 -10.86
C SER A 11 17.89 16.17 -10.53
N LEU A 12 18.84 16.52 -9.69
CA LEU A 12 19.21 17.90 -9.45
C LEU A 12 20.10 18.40 -10.59
N LYS A 13 19.94 19.67 -11.00
CA LYS A 13 20.77 20.26 -12.05
C LYS A 13 22.27 20.20 -11.73
N GLU A 14 22.61 20.32 -10.44
CA GLU A 14 23.99 20.32 -9.92
C GLU A 14 24.56 18.91 -9.68
N ALA A 15 23.70 17.89 -9.65
CA ALA A 15 24.06 16.50 -9.46
C ALA A 15 23.21 15.61 -10.36
N PRO A 16 23.56 15.52 -11.66
CA PRO A 16 22.79 14.71 -12.60
C PRO A 16 22.80 13.23 -12.21
N LEU A 17 21.62 12.61 -12.23
CA LEU A 17 21.45 11.20 -11.93
C LEU A 17 21.87 10.37 -13.13
N THR A 18 22.87 9.51 -12.97
CA THR A 18 23.22 8.47 -13.95
C THR A 18 22.66 7.14 -13.47
N TYR A 19 21.94 6.43 -14.32
CA TYR A 19 21.34 5.15 -13.98
C TYR A 19 21.38 4.17 -15.14
N TYR A 20 21.33 2.88 -14.78
CA TYR A 20 21.15 1.79 -15.73
C TYR A 20 19.76 1.20 -15.53
N CYS A 21 19.04 0.96 -16.62
CA CYS A 21 17.74 0.31 -16.61
C CYS A 21 17.86 -1.09 -17.21
N PHE A 22 17.50 -2.09 -16.42
CA PHE A 22 17.42 -3.48 -16.86
C PHE A 22 15.98 -3.96 -16.66
N SER A 23 15.47 -4.69 -17.64
CA SER A 23 14.19 -5.36 -17.51
C SER A 23 14.35 -6.85 -17.78
N ALA A 24 13.67 -7.67 -17.00
CA ALA A 24 13.57 -9.09 -17.23
C ALA A 24 12.10 -9.51 -17.26
N THR A 25 11.72 -10.28 -18.27
CA THR A 25 10.38 -10.88 -18.38
C THR A 25 10.45 -12.34 -17.93
N ASN A 26 9.39 -12.83 -17.31
CA ASN A 26 9.28 -14.21 -16.81
C ASN A 26 10.34 -14.61 -15.76
N ALA A 27 10.91 -13.64 -15.05
CA ALA A 27 11.81 -13.91 -13.95
C ALA A 27 10.97 -14.08 -12.66
N VAL A 28 10.98 -15.29 -12.12
CA VAL A 28 10.45 -15.57 -10.78
C VAL A 28 11.62 -15.63 -9.81
N PHE A 29 11.68 -14.70 -8.88
CA PHE A 29 12.68 -14.68 -7.82
C PHE A 29 12.06 -15.33 -6.58
N SER A 30 12.42 -16.56 -6.30
CA SER A 30 12.14 -17.21 -5.02
C SER A 30 13.45 -17.35 -4.24
N ALA A 31 13.55 -16.65 -3.13
CA ALA A 31 14.66 -16.85 -2.20
C ALA A 31 14.25 -17.95 -1.22
N VAL A 32 14.77 -19.15 -1.40
CA VAL A 32 14.64 -20.23 -0.41
C VAL A 32 15.37 -19.79 0.85
N GLY A 33 14.62 -19.54 1.92
CA GLY A 33 15.18 -19.17 3.23
C GLY A 33 15.37 -17.68 3.50
N ALA A 34 15.02 -16.79 2.57
CA ALA A 34 14.93 -15.37 2.87
C ALA A 34 13.45 -15.02 3.14
N PRO A 35 13.07 -14.70 4.38
CA PRO A 35 11.73 -14.24 4.65
C PRO A 35 11.53 -12.92 3.91
N ASP A 36 10.59 -12.88 2.97
CA ASP A 36 9.97 -11.66 2.40
C ASP A 36 10.92 -10.50 2.01
N ALA A 37 12.20 -10.79 1.71
CA ALA A 37 13.21 -9.76 1.43
C ALA A 37 13.04 -9.05 0.08
N VAL A 38 12.20 -9.59 -0.81
CA VAL A 38 11.63 -8.83 -1.92
C VAL A 38 10.34 -8.22 -1.40
N SER A 39 10.51 -7.27 -0.49
CA SER A 39 9.41 -6.57 0.14
C SER A 39 8.51 -5.91 -0.92
N ASP A 40 7.27 -5.64 -0.54
CA ASP A 40 6.27 -4.82 -1.27
C ASP A 40 6.81 -3.49 -1.82
N ALA A 41 7.97 -3.03 -1.37
CA ALA A 41 8.63 -1.82 -1.84
C ALA A 41 9.12 -1.91 -3.29
N GLY A 42 9.42 -3.11 -3.79
CA GLY A 42 9.81 -3.32 -5.18
C GLY A 42 11.17 -2.75 -5.59
N PHE A 43 12.04 -2.39 -4.65
CA PHE A 43 13.41 -1.93 -4.90
C PHE A 43 14.37 -2.42 -3.82
N VAL A 44 15.65 -2.45 -4.18
CA VAL A 44 16.75 -2.81 -3.28
C VAL A 44 17.69 -1.62 -3.16
N VAL A 45 18.03 -1.21 -1.94
CA VAL A 45 19.05 -0.20 -1.67
C VAL A 45 20.37 -0.90 -1.40
N VAL A 46 21.39 -0.55 -2.18
CA VAL A 46 22.72 -1.13 -2.07
C VAL A 46 23.62 -0.21 -1.26
N LYS A 47 24.27 -0.75 -0.22
CA LYS A 47 25.27 -0.01 0.56
C LYS A 47 26.46 0.36 -0.32
N LYS A 48 27.06 1.54 -0.07
CA LYS A 48 28.17 2.12 -0.85
C LYS A 48 29.36 1.15 -1.04
N GLU A 49 29.65 0.34 -0.02
CA GLU A 49 30.76 -0.61 -0.03
C GLU A 49 30.56 -1.74 -1.04
N LYS A 50 29.32 -2.07 -1.37
CA LYS A 50 28.94 -3.14 -2.31
C LYS A 50 28.75 -2.66 -3.75
N THR A 51 28.72 -1.36 -3.97
CA THR A 51 28.40 -0.78 -5.30
C THR A 51 29.49 -1.11 -6.34
N LYS A 52 30.76 -1.21 -5.94
CA LYS A 52 31.90 -1.44 -6.86
C LYS A 52 31.76 -2.75 -7.67
N GLU A 53 31.39 -3.85 -7.00
CA GLU A 53 31.22 -5.15 -7.70
C GLU A 53 29.95 -5.14 -8.57
N ILE A 54 28.90 -4.50 -8.13
CA ILE A 54 27.67 -4.33 -8.90
C ILE A 54 27.94 -3.55 -10.19
N TYR A 55 28.65 -2.43 -10.11
CA TYR A 55 29.05 -1.65 -11.30
C TYR A 55 29.91 -2.49 -12.25
N ARG A 56 30.86 -3.27 -11.72
CA ARG A 56 31.70 -4.15 -12.53
C ARG A 56 30.89 -5.19 -13.30
N LEU A 57 29.87 -5.77 -12.70
CA LEU A 57 28.96 -6.71 -13.35
C LEU A 57 28.09 -6.04 -14.42
N ILE A 58 27.62 -4.82 -14.16
CA ILE A 58 26.88 -4.01 -15.12
C ILE A 58 27.74 -3.73 -16.36
N GLU A 59 28.97 -3.26 -16.17
CA GLU A 59 29.89 -2.96 -17.28
C GLU A 59 30.24 -4.22 -18.09
N LYS A 60 30.46 -5.37 -17.44
CA LYS A 60 30.67 -6.64 -18.15
C LYS A 60 29.44 -7.07 -18.96
N CYS A 61 28.25 -6.96 -18.37
CA CYS A 61 27.01 -7.27 -19.09
C CYS A 61 26.84 -6.39 -20.32
N LYS A 62 27.11 -5.09 -20.19
CA LYS A 62 27.06 -4.12 -21.28
C LYS A 62 28.09 -4.43 -22.36
N ALA A 63 29.35 -4.68 -21.99
CA ALA A 63 30.41 -4.99 -22.92
C ALA A 63 30.10 -6.24 -23.77
N GLU A 64 29.46 -7.26 -23.19
CA GLU A 64 29.03 -8.43 -23.97
C GLU A 64 27.89 -8.09 -24.94
N LEU A 65 26.90 -7.27 -24.51
CA LEU A 65 25.80 -6.83 -25.37
C LEU A 65 26.31 -6.00 -26.57
N ASP A 66 27.30 -5.15 -26.33
CA ASP A 66 27.92 -4.31 -27.35
C ASP A 66 28.90 -5.10 -28.24
N SER A 67 29.31 -6.31 -27.84
CA SER A 67 30.25 -7.16 -28.58
C SER A 67 29.55 -7.86 -29.77
N LEU A 68 30.33 -8.24 -30.79
CA LEU A 68 29.87 -9.08 -31.88
C LEU A 68 30.32 -10.54 -31.74
N LYS A 69 30.85 -10.93 -30.58
CA LYS A 69 31.40 -12.28 -30.32
C LYS A 69 30.28 -13.33 -30.29
N PRO A 70 30.54 -14.55 -30.77
CA PRO A 70 29.63 -15.67 -30.56
C PRO A 70 29.37 -15.90 -29.06
N GLY A 71 28.14 -16.24 -28.67
CA GLY A 71 27.78 -16.48 -27.29
C GLY A 71 27.58 -15.22 -26.42
N ARG A 72 27.59 -14.03 -27.02
CA ARG A 72 27.44 -12.75 -26.30
C ARG A 72 26.17 -12.66 -25.44
N LEU A 73 25.05 -13.20 -25.95
CA LEU A 73 23.77 -13.15 -25.23
C LEU A 73 23.79 -14.07 -23.99
N GLU A 74 24.39 -15.24 -24.12
CA GLU A 74 24.57 -16.19 -23.02
C GLU A 74 25.50 -15.63 -21.95
N ALA A 75 26.61 -14.97 -22.38
CA ALA A 75 27.55 -14.30 -21.47
C ALA A 75 26.87 -13.12 -20.77
N ALA A 76 26.17 -12.25 -21.49
CA ALA A 76 25.42 -11.13 -20.92
C ALA A 76 24.35 -11.63 -19.93
N THR A 77 23.62 -12.68 -20.29
CA THR A 77 22.64 -13.30 -19.38
C THR A 77 23.26 -13.84 -18.11
N SER A 78 24.45 -14.44 -18.21
CA SER A 78 25.19 -14.95 -17.06
C SER A 78 25.67 -13.83 -16.14
N TYR A 79 26.20 -12.74 -16.69
CA TYR A 79 26.56 -11.55 -15.90
C TYR A 79 25.33 -10.90 -15.28
N PHE A 80 24.20 -10.85 -15.97
CA PHE A 80 22.96 -10.35 -15.42
C PHE A 80 22.44 -11.21 -14.25
N ARG A 81 22.54 -12.53 -14.35
CA ARG A 81 22.20 -13.45 -13.22
C ARG A 81 23.11 -13.20 -12.01
N LEU A 82 24.42 -13.06 -12.23
CA LEU A 82 25.36 -12.72 -11.16
C LEU A 82 25.03 -11.36 -10.53
N LEU A 83 24.71 -10.36 -11.35
CA LEU A 83 24.27 -9.05 -10.88
C LEU A 83 23.05 -9.15 -9.95
N LEU A 84 22.05 -9.93 -10.35
CA LEU A 84 20.86 -10.16 -9.51
C LEU A 84 21.23 -10.82 -8.17
N ILE A 85 22.09 -11.85 -8.20
CA ILE A 85 22.55 -12.52 -6.97
C ILE A 85 23.29 -11.53 -6.06
N GLU A 86 24.18 -10.70 -6.60
CA GLU A 86 24.91 -9.71 -5.80
C GLU A 86 24.00 -8.59 -5.28
N LEU A 87 22.99 -8.18 -6.04
CA LEU A 87 21.95 -7.26 -5.55
C LEU A 87 21.18 -7.86 -4.36
N PHE A 88 20.81 -9.14 -4.42
CA PHE A 88 20.17 -9.83 -3.30
C PHE A 88 21.11 -9.96 -2.09
N ARG A 89 22.38 -10.26 -2.30
CA ARG A 89 23.38 -10.36 -1.22
C ARG A 89 23.73 -9.00 -0.62
N ALA A 90 23.71 -7.96 -1.43
CA ALA A 90 24.05 -6.60 -1.02
C ALA A 90 22.85 -5.87 -0.36
N GLY A 91 21.64 -6.21 -0.79
CA GLY A 91 20.42 -5.83 -0.08
C GLY A 91 20.39 -6.62 1.21
N GLY A 92 21.03 -6.12 2.25
CA GLY A 92 20.83 -6.60 3.60
C GLY A 92 19.34 -6.55 3.95
N PRO A 93 18.91 -7.17 5.07
CA PRO A 93 17.58 -6.94 5.56
C PRO A 93 17.39 -5.42 5.60
N VAL A 94 16.55 -4.91 4.72
CA VAL A 94 16.04 -3.55 4.88
C VAL A 94 15.47 -3.61 6.29
N GLU A 95 16.10 -2.91 7.25
CA GLU A 95 15.42 -2.66 8.51
C GLU A 95 14.08 -2.14 8.08
N ARG A 96 13.08 -2.97 8.27
CA ARG A 96 11.71 -2.59 7.98
C ARG A 96 11.46 -1.35 8.86
N GLU A 97 11.61 -0.17 8.34
CA GLU A 97 10.57 0.79 8.60
C GLU A 97 9.31 0.03 8.18
N GLN A 98 8.53 -0.37 9.16
CA GLN A 98 7.31 -1.16 8.94
C GLN A 98 6.40 -0.29 8.08
N THR A 99 6.67 -0.32 6.77
CA THR A 99 5.76 0.33 5.83
C THR A 99 4.47 -0.47 5.98
N PRO A 100 3.42 0.11 6.54
CA PRO A 100 2.23 -0.65 6.88
C PRO A 100 1.77 -1.44 5.65
N ALA A 101 1.45 -2.72 5.84
CA ALA A 101 0.92 -3.56 4.77
C ALA A 101 -0.26 -2.85 4.07
N LEU A 102 -0.47 -3.10 2.78
CA LEU A 102 -1.52 -2.44 2.00
C LEU A 102 -2.88 -2.35 2.73
N PRO A 103 -3.40 -3.42 3.37
CA PRO A 103 -4.64 -3.33 4.14
C PRO A 103 -4.57 -2.30 5.27
N GLN A 104 -3.43 -2.21 5.95
CA GLN A 104 -3.24 -1.24 7.03
C GLN A 104 -3.19 0.21 6.51
N LYS A 105 -2.54 0.44 5.37
CA LYS A 105 -2.55 1.76 4.70
C LYS A 105 -3.96 2.19 4.31
N ILE A 106 -4.75 1.26 3.75
CA ILE A 106 -6.14 1.50 3.39
C ILE A 106 -6.97 1.82 4.64
N LYS A 107 -6.81 1.05 5.72
CA LYS A 107 -7.48 1.30 7.00
C LYS A 107 -7.20 2.70 7.53
N THR A 108 -5.92 3.06 7.66
CA THR A 108 -5.49 4.39 8.13
C THR A 108 -6.08 5.51 7.26
N TYR A 109 -6.07 5.33 5.94
CA TYR A 109 -6.69 6.29 5.02
C TYR A 109 -8.20 6.43 5.25
N LEU A 110 -8.93 5.32 5.36
CA LEU A 110 -10.37 5.33 5.62
C LEU A 110 -10.74 6.01 6.95
N GLU A 111 -9.92 5.84 7.99
CA GLU A 111 -10.11 6.47 9.29
C GLU A 111 -9.85 7.98 9.23
N ALA A 112 -8.79 8.40 8.53
CA ALA A 112 -8.42 9.81 8.37
C ALA A 112 -9.41 10.62 7.50
N HIS A 113 -10.03 9.95 6.50
CA HIS A 113 -10.93 10.56 5.52
C HIS A 113 -12.37 10.05 5.66
N CYS A 114 -12.77 9.68 6.87
CA CYS A 114 -14.07 9.03 7.09
C CYS A 114 -15.28 9.91 6.75
N ASN A 115 -15.13 11.22 6.71
CA ASN A 115 -16.16 12.19 6.34
C ASN A 115 -16.28 12.44 4.83
N GLU A 116 -15.39 11.87 4.01
CA GLU A 116 -15.39 12.01 2.56
C GLU A 116 -16.20 10.90 1.87
N ASP A 117 -16.70 11.17 0.67
CA ASP A 117 -17.35 10.13 -0.13
C ASP A 117 -16.29 9.26 -0.81
N ILE A 118 -16.06 8.07 -0.26
CA ILE A 118 -15.03 7.15 -0.70
C ILE A 118 -15.67 5.91 -1.29
N SER A 119 -15.38 5.66 -2.58
CA SER A 119 -15.77 4.44 -3.27
C SER A 119 -14.63 3.41 -3.34
N LEU A 120 -14.98 2.16 -3.61
CA LEU A 120 -14.01 1.11 -3.90
C LEU A 120 -13.14 1.44 -5.13
N SER A 121 -13.70 2.19 -6.09
CA SER A 121 -12.99 2.63 -7.29
C SER A 121 -11.90 3.65 -6.96
N ASP A 122 -12.19 4.57 -6.04
CA ASP A 122 -11.23 5.58 -5.59
C ASP A 122 -10.07 4.93 -4.84
N LEU A 123 -10.36 4.01 -3.94
CA LEU A 123 -9.33 3.22 -3.25
C LEU A 123 -8.47 2.42 -4.23
N SER A 124 -9.09 1.75 -5.21
CA SER A 124 -8.40 0.99 -6.24
C SER A 124 -7.42 1.86 -7.04
N ARG A 125 -7.85 3.07 -7.42
CA ARG A 125 -7.05 4.07 -8.14
C ARG A 125 -5.92 4.63 -7.28
N MET A 126 -6.24 5.02 -6.06
CA MET A 126 -5.29 5.65 -5.13
C MET A 126 -4.17 4.71 -4.72
N PHE A 127 -4.49 3.47 -4.39
CA PHE A 127 -3.49 2.47 -3.98
C PHE A 127 -2.90 1.67 -5.13
N TYR A 128 -3.25 1.98 -6.38
CA TYR A 128 -2.76 1.32 -7.60
C TYR A 128 -2.94 -0.20 -7.60
N VAL A 129 -4.04 -0.69 -7.07
CA VAL A 129 -4.40 -2.11 -7.04
C VAL A 129 -5.77 -2.34 -7.65
N ASN A 130 -6.00 -3.49 -8.27
CA ASN A 130 -7.33 -3.81 -8.75
C ASN A 130 -8.32 -4.07 -7.59
N LYS A 131 -9.61 -3.86 -7.85
CA LYS A 131 -10.67 -4.00 -6.83
C LYS A 131 -10.71 -5.38 -6.17
N SER A 132 -10.43 -6.42 -6.93
CA SER A 132 -10.44 -7.80 -6.41
C SER A 132 -9.31 -8.02 -5.41
N THR A 133 -8.09 -7.64 -5.75
CA THR A 133 -6.93 -7.72 -4.85
C THR A 133 -7.14 -6.88 -3.59
N LEU A 134 -7.68 -5.65 -3.74
CA LEU A 134 -7.98 -4.77 -2.62
C LEU A 134 -9.01 -5.39 -1.67
N LEU A 135 -10.12 -5.90 -2.20
CA LEU A 135 -11.16 -6.57 -1.41
C LEU A 135 -10.63 -7.82 -0.71
N HIS A 136 -9.86 -8.65 -1.44
CA HIS A 136 -9.33 -9.90 -0.90
C HIS A 136 -8.35 -9.62 0.24
N SER A 137 -7.33 -8.79 0.01
CA SER A 137 -6.31 -8.48 1.01
C SER A 137 -6.89 -7.81 2.25
N PHE A 138 -7.85 -6.88 2.06
CA PHE A 138 -8.49 -6.20 3.20
C PHE A 138 -9.38 -7.15 4.01
N ARG A 139 -10.14 -8.03 3.34
CA ARG A 139 -10.94 -9.07 4.04
C ARG A 139 -10.08 -10.06 4.80
N GLN A 140 -8.96 -10.47 4.22
CA GLN A 140 -8.03 -11.37 4.89
C GLN A 140 -7.47 -10.76 6.18
N SER A 141 -7.18 -9.46 6.19
CA SER A 141 -6.59 -8.77 7.34
C SER A 141 -7.61 -8.31 8.39
N PHE A 142 -8.81 -7.91 7.97
CA PHE A 142 -9.80 -7.26 8.86
C PHE A 142 -11.17 -7.98 8.90
N GLY A 143 -11.33 -9.11 8.22
CA GLY A 143 -12.58 -9.89 8.22
C GLY A 143 -13.77 -9.21 7.52
N THR A 144 -13.57 -8.04 6.89
CA THR A 144 -14.65 -7.24 6.29
C THR A 144 -14.18 -6.49 5.04
N SER A 145 -15.12 -5.98 4.24
CA SER A 145 -14.75 -5.14 3.09
C SER A 145 -14.41 -3.71 3.54
N PRO A 146 -13.56 -2.97 2.76
CA PRO A 146 -13.18 -1.58 3.08
C PRO A 146 -14.36 -0.65 3.33
N ILE A 147 -15.35 -0.66 2.44
CA ILE A 147 -16.55 0.20 2.58
C ILE A 147 -17.40 -0.19 3.80
N ARG A 148 -17.50 -1.49 4.09
CA ARG A 148 -18.21 -1.93 5.30
C ARG A 148 -17.44 -1.54 6.56
N TYR A 149 -16.12 -1.57 6.53
CA TYR A 149 -15.25 -1.07 7.60
C TYR A 149 -15.47 0.43 7.81
N LEU A 150 -15.41 1.23 6.75
CA LEU A 150 -15.66 2.68 6.79
C LEU A 150 -17.02 3.00 7.41
N ASN A 151 -18.07 2.32 6.96
CA ASN A 151 -19.41 2.53 7.49
C ASN A 151 -19.51 2.17 8.98
N ASN A 152 -18.85 1.11 9.43
CA ASN A 152 -18.80 0.77 10.85
C ASN A 152 -18.07 1.86 11.65
N TYR A 153 -16.94 2.35 11.14
CA TYR A 153 -16.17 3.43 11.77
C TYR A 153 -17.00 4.72 11.89
N ARG A 154 -17.72 5.10 10.84
CA ARG A 154 -18.66 6.23 10.85
C ARG A 154 -19.77 6.09 11.91
N ILE A 155 -20.32 4.89 12.08
CA ILE A 155 -21.30 4.63 13.14
C ILE A 155 -20.68 4.83 14.53
N GLU A 156 -19.47 4.33 14.79
CA GLU A 156 -18.79 4.54 16.07
C GLU A 156 -18.49 6.02 16.33
N MET A 157 -18.10 6.78 15.29
CA MET A 157 -17.93 8.23 15.39
C MET A 157 -19.25 8.94 15.70
N SER A 158 -20.34 8.58 15.02
CA SER A 158 -21.66 9.16 15.26
C SER A 158 -22.17 8.89 16.69
N LYS A 159 -21.89 7.72 17.26
CA LYS A 159 -22.22 7.39 18.66
C LYS A 159 -21.56 8.37 19.63
N LYS A 160 -20.27 8.68 19.40
CA LYS A 160 -19.54 9.67 20.22
C LYS A 160 -20.17 11.06 20.13
N LEU A 161 -20.51 11.49 18.91
CA LEU A 161 -21.13 12.81 18.67
C LEU A 161 -22.51 12.91 19.32
N LEU A 162 -23.34 11.86 19.19
CA LEU A 162 -24.65 11.79 19.83
C LEU A 162 -24.56 11.82 21.36
N SER A 163 -23.59 11.08 21.94
CA SER A 163 -23.33 11.09 23.40
C SER A 163 -22.83 12.43 23.91
N ASN A 164 -22.22 13.26 23.05
CA ASN A 164 -21.82 14.65 23.35
C ASN A 164 -22.95 15.66 23.11
N GLY A 165 -24.18 15.20 22.87
CA GLY A 165 -25.35 16.06 22.76
C GLY A 165 -25.65 16.61 21.37
N GLN A 166 -24.88 16.30 20.36
CA GLN A 166 -25.15 16.76 18.98
C GLN A 166 -26.50 16.26 18.46
N SER A 167 -27.09 17.03 17.54
CA SER A 167 -28.33 16.59 16.86
C SER A 167 -28.04 15.36 15.98
N VAL A 168 -29.07 14.56 15.72
CA VAL A 168 -28.95 13.37 14.87
C VAL A 168 -28.43 13.72 13.48
N THR A 169 -28.97 14.81 12.91
CA THR A 169 -28.55 15.30 11.58
C THR A 169 -27.10 15.75 11.59
N ALA A 170 -26.69 16.56 12.58
CA ALA A 170 -25.32 17.02 12.69
C ALA A 170 -24.35 15.86 12.90
N ALA A 171 -24.69 14.87 13.75
CA ALA A 171 -23.87 13.69 13.96
C ALA A 171 -23.74 12.84 12.70
N ALA A 172 -24.79 12.68 11.90
CA ALA A 172 -24.77 11.96 10.63
C ALA A 172 -23.79 12.64 9.65
N ILE A 173 -23.95 13.94 9.41
CA ILE A 173 -23.12 14.71 8.48
C ILE A 173 -21.66 14.70 8.93
N ALA A 174 -21.40 15.01 10.19
CA ALA A 174 -20.04 15.07 10.74
C ALA A 174 -19.34 13.70 10.73
N SER A 175 -20.12 12.60 10.70
CA SER A 175 -19.58 11.24 10.55
C SER A 175 -19.44 10.79 9.09
N GLY A 176 -19.74 11.64 8.11
CA GLY A 176 -19.57 11.36 6.68
C GLY A 176 -20.76 10.67 6.01
N PHE A 177 -21.97 10.71 6.59
CA PHE A 177 -23.17 10.23 5.94
C PHE A 177 -23.87 11.35 5.19
N SER A 178 -23.92 11.24 3.86
CA SER A 178 -24.66 12.16 2.98
C SER A 178 -26.17 11.89 2.97
N ASN A 179 -26.60 10.65 3.28
CA ASN A 179 -28.01 10.25 3.28
C ASN A 179 -28.49 9.93 4.72
N PRO A 180 -29.35 10.77 5.33
CA PRO A 180 -29.86 10.56 6.68
C PRO A 180 -30.72 9.29 6.86
N VAL A 181 -31.43 8.87 5.82
CA VAL A 181 -32.24 7.65 5.85
C VAL A 181 -31.34 6.44 5.97
N TYR A 182 -30.36 6.33 5.06
CA TYR A 182 -29.36 5.28 5.08
C TYR A 182 -28.60 5.25 6.41
N PHE A 183 -28.22 6.41 6.94
CA PHE A 183 -27.60 6.51 8.27
C PHE A 183 -28.48 5.88 9.36
N THR A 184 -29.75 6.26 9.42
CA THR A 184 -30.67 5.79 10.45
C THR A 184 -30.87 4.27 10.39
N GLU A 185 -31.06 3.73 9.21
CA GLU A 185 -31.20 2.28 8.99
C GLU A 185 -29.91 1.52 9.39
N LEU A 186 -28.77 2.01 8.95
CA LEU A 186 -27.48 1.38 9.26
C LEU A 186 -27.17 1.46 10.75
N PHE A 187 -27.43 2.61 11.37
CA PHE A 187 -27.23 2.80 12.81
C PHE A 187 -28.11 1.83 13.62
N HIS A 188 -29.39 1.72 13.27
CA HIS A 188 -30.30 0.77 13.91
C HIS A 188 -29.84 -0.68 13.71
N LYS A 189 -29.46 -1.05 12.48
CA LYS A 189 -28.94 -2.39 12.17
C LYS A 189 -27.70 -2.75 12.97
N ARG A 190 -26.87 -1.76 13.34
CA ARG A 190 -25.59 -1.98 14.08
C ARG A 190 -25.72 -1.93 15.57
N THR A 191 -26.63 -1.10 16.07
CA THR A 191 -26.75 -0.81 17.51
C THR A 191 -28.00 -1.40 18.15
N GLY A 192 -28.97 -1.83 17.35
CA GLY A 192 -30.31 -2.21 17.82
C GLY A 192 -31.21 -1.02 18.20
N LEU A 193 -30.70 0.21 18.16
CA LEU A 193 -31.41 1.43 18.56
C LEU A 193 -31.45 2.45 17.41
N THR A 194 -32.49 3.27 17.37
CA THR A 194 -32.45 4.43 16.49
C THR A 194 -31.45 5.48 17.02
N PRO A 195 -30.87 6.35 16.17
CA PRO A 195 -29.97 7.41 16.63
C PRO A 195 -30.57 8.29 17.72
N SER A 196 -31.84 8.62 17.60
CA SER A 196 -32.57 9.42 18.60
C SER A 196 -32.78 8.73 19.93
N ALA A 197 -33.11 7.42 19.91
CA ALA A 197 -33.21 6.61 21.14
C ALA A 197 -31.82 6.46 21.80
N PHE A 198 -30.79 6.19 21.02
CA PHE A 198 -29.42 6.10 21.52
C PHE A 198 -28.97 7.41 22.21
N LYS A 199 -29.24 8.57 21.59
CA LYS A 199 -28.93 9.88 22.16
C LYS A 199 -29.60 10.07 23.52
N LYS A 200 -30.91 9.79 23.62
CA LYS A 200 -31.68 9.95 24.88
C LYS A 200 -31.04 9.12 26.01
N ILE A 201 -30.73 7.85 25.74
CA ILE A 201 -30.10 6.94 26.74
C ILE A 201 -28.71 7.41 27.15
N SER A 202 -27.91 7.87 26.18
CA SER A 202 -26.54 8.30 26.44
C SER A 202 -26.45 9.61 27.23
N CYS A 203 -27.40 10.53 27.03
CA CYS A 203 -27.44 11.78 27.79
C CYS A 203 -27.89 11.57 29.25
N VAL A 204 -28.76 10.59 29.52
CA VAL A 204 -29.22 10.29 30.89
C VAL A 204 -28.09 9.67 31.76
N LYS A 205 -27.15 8.95 31.17
CA LYS A 205 -26.00 8.36 31.87
C LYS A 205 -24.90 9.34 32.27
N LYS A 206 -24.97 10.60 31.81
CA LYS A 206 -23.96 11.64 32.10
C LYS A 206 -24.38 12.60 33.21
N ASN A 207 -25.62 12.51 33.72
CA ASN A 207 -26.13 13.18 34.91
C ASN A 207 -26.19 12.19 36.06
#